data_10b96b69d408f491062425c285f2e6b8
#
_entry.id   10b96b69d408f491062425c285f2e6b8
#
_cell.length_a   1.000
_cell.length_b   1.000
_cell.length_c   1.000
_cell.angle_alpha   90.00
_cell.angle_beta   90.00
_cell.angle_gamma   90.00
#
_symmetry.space_group_name_H-M   'P 1'
#
loop_
_entity.id
_entity.type
_entity.pdbx_description
1 polymer ?
#
loop_
_entity_poly.entity_id
_entity_poly.type
_entity_poly.pdbx_seq_one_letter_code
_entity_poly.pdbx_strand_id
1 'polypeptide(L)'
;MVPVHGGAWAEQVAVPSNMLAEILINVTFAQVTTLPVAGLTALYALDKGGLLLHKRVLITGSTGGVGSFVHQLARLRGAYVVSTARNVRNEALVREAGADEVITGDDISSARAYGPYLLIIESVGGRTLAKVLPLLAKEATCVTLGWSASSEVTIDVRDLIFTGRTILYGLNMFEEFNRRNGSEDLAWLAQMVAEQKLQTPIEVEASWHEIGNVAQRLLQRQFTGKAVLHLSR
;
A
#
# COMPACT_ATOMS: atom_id res chain seq x y z
N MET A 1 14.81 6.69 3.25
CA MET A 1 15.22 6.55 4.66
C MET A 1 14.05 6.00 5.46
N VAL A 2 14.27 4.95 6.25
CA VAL A 2 13.25 4.35 7.12
C VAL A 2 13.58 4.73 8.57
N PRO A 3 12.71 5.46 9.29
CA PRO A 3 13.00 5.87 10.66
C PRO A 3 12.92 4.68 11.61
N VAL A 4 13.96 4.51 12.41
CA VAL A 4 14.10 3.30 13.25
C VAL A 4 13.50 3.46 14.65
N HIS A 5 13.40 4.67 15.21
CA HIS A 5 12.99 4.87 16.60
C HIS A 5 12.26 6.19 16.85
N GLY A 6 11.53 6.71 15.89
CA GLY A 6 10.92 8.05 15.96
C GLY A 6 11.92 9.17 15.61
N GLY A 7 11.44 10.43 15.66
CA GLY A 7 12.31 11.58 15.40
C GLY A 7 12.63 11.83 13.92
N ALA A 8 11.93 11.20 12.98
CA ALA A 8 12.12 11.42 11.55
C ALA A 8 11.56 12.78 11.07
N TRP A 9 10.75 13.43 11.88
CA TRP A 9 10.24 14.77 11.63
C TRP A 9 11.19 15.80 12.21
N ALA A 10 12.36 15.91 11.58
CA ALA A 10 13.46 16.76 12.01
C ALA A 10 14.29 17.18 10.80
N GLU A 11 15.01 18.27 10.93
CA GLU A 11 15.95 18.74 9.91
C GLU A 11 17.13 17.78 9.70
N GLN A 12 17.48 17.05 10.75
CA GLN A 12 18.56 16.07 10.75
C GLN A 12 18.16 14.82 11.52
N VAL A 13 18.50 13.66 10.99
CA VAL A 13 18.27 12.36 11.63
C VAL A 13 19.45 11.44 11.35
N ALA A 14 19.90 10.71 12.37
CA ALA A 14 20.90 9.67 12.21
C ALA A 14 20.23 8.38 11.68
N VAL A 15 20.73 7.83 10.59
CA VAL A 15 20.21 6.62 9.96
C VAL A 15 21.35 5.66 9.67
N PRO A 16 21.22 4.35 9.98
CA PRO A 16 22.22 3.36 9.59
C PRO A 16 22.43 3.35 8.06
N SER A 17 23.67 3.20 7.63
CA SER A 17 24.01 3.26 6.20
C SER A 17 23.33 2.18 5.36
N ASN A 18 23.05 1.02 5.95
CA ASN A 18 22.31 -0.08 5.31
C ASN A 18 20.78 0.18 5.18
N MET A 19 20.31 1.33 5.63
CA MET A 19 18.92 1.80 5.49
C MET A 19 18.78 2.97 4.51
N LEU A 20 19.80 3.21 3.72
CA LEU A 20 19.85 4.30 2.75
C LEU A 20 19.94 3.74 1.33
N ALA A 21 19.44 4.51 0.38
CA ALA A 21 19.66 4.31 -1.03
C ALA A 21 20.00 5.65 -1.68
N GLU A 22 20.80 5.62 -2.73
CA GLU A 22 21.15 6.80 -3.51
C GLU A 22 19.92 7.39 -4.19
N ILE A 23 19.85 8.72 -4.23
CA ILE A 23 18.83 9.45 -4.98
C ILE A 23 19.39 9.72 -6.38
N LEU A 24 18.69 9.20 -7.39
CA LEU A 24 19.09 9.37 -8.79
C LEU A 24 18.82 10.80 -9.26
N ILE A 25 19.66 11.28 -10.18
CA ILE A 25 19.69 12.69 -10.62
C ILE A 25 18.36 13.21 -11.20
N ASN A 26 17.56 12.33 -11.75
CA ASN A 26 16.25 12.66 -12.36
C ASN A 26 15.05 12.34 -11.45
N VAL A 27 15.28 12.12 -10.15
CA VAL A 27 14.23 11.87 -9.16
C VAL A 27 14.24 12.98 -8.11
N THR A 28 13.10 13.59 -7.85
CA THR A 28 12.99 14.70 -6.89
C THR A 28 12.97 14.20 -5.45
N PHE A 29 13.35 15.07 -4.51
CA PHE A 29 13.21 14.77 -3.07
C PHE A 29 11.77 14.45 -2.69
N ALA A 30 10.78 15.14 -3.27
CA ALA A 30 9.38 14.88 -3.04
C ALA A 30 9.00 13.44 -3.44
N GLN A 31 9.46 12.99 -4.59
CA GLN A 31 9.20 11.64 -5.07
C GLN A 31 9.82 10.57 -4.16
N VAL A 32 11.12 10.68 -3.85
CA VAL A 32 11.80 9.66 -3.04
C VAL A 32 11.28 9.57 -1.61
N THR A 33 10.77 10.66 -1.02
CA THR A 33 10.20 10.61 0.34
C THR A 33 8.94 9.76 0.44
N THR A 34 8.28 9.44 -0.68
CA THR A 34 7.10 8.56 -0.68
C THR A 34 7.44 7.08 -0.63
N LEU A 35 8.68 6.69 -0.98
CA LEU A 35 9.09 5.30 -1.18
C LEU A 35 9.36 4.51 0.13
N PRO A 36 10.04 5.06 1.15
CA PRO A 36 10.55 4.27 2.28
C PRO A 36 9.48 3.54 3.08
N VAL A 37 8.29 4.13 3.23
CA VAL A 37 7.19 3.48 3.94
C VAL A 37 6.18 2.93 2.95
N ALA A 38 5.59 3.77 2.09
CA ALA A 38 4.48 3.33 1.26
C ALA A 38 4.94 2.42 0.10
N GLY A 39 6.04 2.76 -0.55
CA GLY A 39 6.61 1.94 -1.64
C GLY A 39 7.09 0.57 -1.15
N LEU A 40 7.90 0.54 -0.08
CA LEU A 40 8.40 -0.72 0.48
C LEU A 40 7.26 -1.57 1.07
N THR A 41 6.28 -0.96 1.75
CA THR A 41 5.11 -1.72 2.24
C THR A 41 4.36 -2.39 1.07
N ALA A 42 4.15 -1.68 -0.02
CA ALA A 42 3.51 -2.23 -1.21
C ALA A 42 4.31 -3.39 -1.83
N LEU A 43 5.62 -3.20 -1.98
CA LEU A 43 6.52 -4.22 -2.50
C LEU A 43 6.49 -5.50 -1.64
N TYR A 44 6.65 -5.35 -0.34
CA TYR A 44 6.71 -6.49 0.60
C TYR A 44 5.36 -7.20 0.74
N ALA A 45 4.26 -6.46 0.67
CA ALA A 45 2.93 -7.05 0.68
C ALA A 45 2.68 -7.92 -0.56
N LEU A 46 3.07 -7.44 -1.74
CA LEU A 46 2.92 -8.21 -2.99
C LEU A 46 3.80 -9.46 -3.03
N ASP A 47 4.98 -9.42 -2.41
CA ASP A 47 5.88 -10.58 -2.34
C ASP A 47 5.28 -11.76 -1.57
N LYS A 48 4.32 -11.52 -0.68
CA LYS A 48 3.60 -12.60 0.03
C LYS A 48 2.69 -13.43 -0.88
N GLY A 49 2.39 -12.93 -2.08
CA GLY A 49 1.62 -13.66 -3.10
C GLY A 49 2.49 -14.49 -4.06
N GLY A 50 3.83 -14.36 -3.98
CA GLY A 50 4.75 -15.06 -4.89
C GLY A 50 4.58 -14.64 -6.36
N LEU A 51 4.45 -15.61 -7.26
CA LEU A 51 4.24 -15.36 -8.68
C LEU A 51 2.81 -14.88 -8.95
N LEU A 52 2.67 -13.62 -9.40
CA LEU A 52 1.38 -12.96 -9.59
C LEU A 52 0.88 -12.95 -11.05
N LEU A 53 1.69 -13.42 -12.00
CA LEU A 53 1.30 -13.43 -13.42
C LEU A 53 -0.05 -14.16 -13.61
N HIS A 54 -1.02 -13.43 -14.17
CA HIS A 54 -2.42 -13.89 -14.36
C HIS A 54 -3.14 -14.31 -13.06
N LYS A 55 -2.63 -13.92 -11.89
CA LYS A 55 -3.30 -14.19 -10.61
C LYS A 55 -4.20 -13.02 -10.21
N ARG A 56 -5.30 -13.33 -9.54
CA ARG A 56 -6.24 -12.33 -9.03
C ARG A 56 -5.77 -11.80 -7.70
N VAL A 57 -5.65 -10.48 -7.62
CA VAL A 57 -5.26 -9.75 -6.41
C VAL A 57 -6.38 -8.78 -6.05
N LEU A 58 -6.84 -8.81 -4.80
CA LEU A 58 -7.81 -7.85 -4.27
C LEU A 58 -7.08 -6.81 -3.42
N ILE A 59 -7.37 -5.53 -3.65
CA ILE A 59 -6.77 -4.41 -2.91
C ILE A 59 -7.88 -3.61 -2.23
N THR A 60 -7.78 -3.45 -0.92
CA THR A 60 -8.60 -2.51 -0.15
C THR A 60 -7.83 -1.26 0.21
N GLY A 61 -8.53 -0.15 0.51
CA GLY A 61 -7.85 1.12 0.77
C GLY A 61 -7.07 1.67 -0.41
N SER A 62 -7.58 1.44 -1.59
CA SER A 62 -6.96 1.65 -2.91
C SER A 62 -6.49 3.08 -3.16
N THR A 63 -7.15 4.08 -2.59
CA THR A 63 -6.82 5.51 -2.77
C THR A 63 -5.74 6.03 -1.84
N GLY A 64 -5.25 5.19 -0.92
CA GLY A 64 -4.16 5.55 -0.01
C GLY A 64 -2.79 5.48 -0.67
N GLY A 65 -1.77 6.06 -0.02
CA GLY A 65 -0.41 6.07 -0.54
C GLY A 65 0.18 4.67 -0.79
N VAL A 66 -0.12 3.68 0.07
CA VAL A 66 0.30 2.29 -0.15
C VAL A 66 -0.49 1.67 -1.30
N GLY A 67 -1.82 1.84 -1.31
CA GLY A 67 -2.70 1.26 -2.34
C GLY A 67 -2.29 1.67 -3.76
N SER A 68 -1.94 2.94 -3.97
CA SER A 68 -1.46 3.43 -5.26
C SER A 68 -0.18 2.72 -5.76
N PHE A 69 0.77 2.45 -4.87
CA PHE A 69 1.97 1.68 -5.22
C PHE A 69 1.64 0.19 -5.45
N VAL A 70 0.73 -0.39 -4.65
CA VAL A 70 0.30 -1.79 -4.82
C VAL A 70 -0.30 -2.01 -6.21
N HIS A 71 -1.15 -1.12 -6.71
CA HIS A 71 -1.74 -1.24 -8.04
C HIS A 71 -0.68 -1.30 -9.14
N GLN A 72 0.23 -0.33 -9.15
CA GLN A 72 1.26 -0.22 -10.16
C GLN A 72 2.20 -1.43 -10.15
N LEU A 73 2.68 -1.81 -8.96
CA LEU A 73 3.57 -2.95 -8.79
C LEU A 73 2.90 -4.30 -9.09
N ALA A 74 1.62 -4.46 -8.76
CA ALA A 74 0.84 -5.65 -9.09
C ALA A 74 0.66 -5.79 -10.62
N ARG A 75 0.33 -4.68 -11.29
CA ARG A 75 0.22 -4.63 -12.75
C ARG A 75 1.54 -4.97 -13.44
N LEU A 76 2.66 -4.42 -12.95
CA LEU A 76 4.00 -4.75 -13.47
C LEU A 76 4.36 -6.23 -13.31
N ARG A 77 3.78 -6.90 -12.32
CA ARG A 77 3.90 -8.36 -12.10
C ARG A 77 2.88 -9.19 -12.89
N GLY A 78 2.06 -8.54 -13.73
CA GLY A 78 1.04 -9.21 -14.56
C GLY A 78 -0.16 -9.76 -13.79
N ALA A 79 -0.46 -9.23 -12.60
CA ALA A 79 -1.65 -9.59 -11.83
C ALA A 79 -2.91 -9.03 -12.48
N TYR A 80 -4.04 -9.72 -12.29
CA TYR A 80 -5.37 -9.17 -12.49
C TYR A 80 -5.82 -8.50 -11.18
N VAL A 81 -5.99 -7.19 -11.22
CA VAL A 81 -6.18 -6.37 -10.02
C VAL A 81 -7.63 -5.96 -9.85
N VAL A 82 -8.25 -6.39 -8.77
CA VAL A 82 -9.56 -5.94 -8.32
C VAL A 82 -9.39 -5.03 -7.12
N SER A 83 -10.06 -3.89 -7.11
CA SER A 83 -9.87 -2.87 -6.09
C SER A 83 -11.19 -2.41 -5.48
N THR A 84 -11.14 -1.94 -4.24
CA THR A 84 -12.29 -1.32 -3.61
C THR A 84 -12.07 0.18 -3.42
N ALA A 85 -13.04 0.99 -3.81
CA ALA A 85 -13.06 2.42 -3.57
C ALA A 85 -14.37 2.83 -2.89
N ARG A 86 -14.29 3.44 -1.69
CA ARG A 86 -15.50 3.85 -0.96
C ARG A 86 -16.35 4.84 -1.75
N ASN A 87 -15.70 5.78 -2.42
CA ASN A 87 -16.35 6.82 -3.18
C ASN A 87 -16.22 6.55 -4.69
N VAL A 88 -17.34 6.54 -5.39
CA VAL A 88 -17.38 6.39 -6.85
C VAL A 88 -16.53 7.42 -7.59
N ARG A 89 -16.36 8.61 -7.02
CA ARG A 89 -15.49 9.66 -7.60
C ARG A 89 -14.04 9.21 -7.75
N ASN A 90 -13.60 8.24 -6.96
CA ASN A 90 -12.23 7.72 -6.99
C ASN A 90 -12.06 6.53 -7.95
N GLU A 91 -13.13 6.11 -8.63
CA GLU A 91 -13.05 4.95 -9.54
C GLU A 91 -12.04 5.20 -10.67
N ALA A 92 -12.12 6.35 -11.34
CA ALA A 92 -11.20 6.70 -12.42
C ALA A 92 -9.74 6.70 -11.94
N LEU A 93 -9.46 7.33 -10.78
CA LEU A 93 -8.14 7.37 -10.18
C LEU A 93 -7.59 5.96 -9.91
N VAL A 94 -8.43 5.06 -9.38
CA VAL A 94 -8.02 3.69 -9.05
C VAL A 94 -7.80 2.85 -10.31
N ARG A 95 -8.60 3.06 -11.37
CA ARG A 95 -8.38 2.42 -12.68
C ARG A 95 -7.07 2.91 -13.34
N GLU A 96 -6.83 4.22 -13.31
CA GLU A 96 -5.57 4.80 -13.83
C GLU A 96 -4.34 4.28 -13.08
N ALA A 97 -4.47 4.06 -11.76
CA ALA A 97 -3.41 3.47 -10.95
C ALA A 97 -3.11 2.01 -11.31
N GLY A 98 -3.99 1.31 -12.05
CA GLY A 98 -3.74 -0.03 -12.55
C GLY A 98 -4.75 -1.09 -12.13
N ALA A 99 -5.93 -0.72 -11.60
CA ALA A 99 -6.99 -1.68 -11.33
C ALA A 99 -7.71 -2.07 -12.64
N ASP A 100 -7.89 -3.38 -12.85
CA ASP A 100 -8.72 -3.92 -13.92
C ASP A 100 -10.20 -3.76 -13.59
N GLU A 101 -10.56 -3.99 -12.31
CA GLU A 101 -11.92 -3.81 -11.80
C GLU A 101 -11.95 -2.97 -10.52
N VAL A 102 -12.97 -2.14 -10.38
CA VAL A 102 -13.19 -1.30 -9.20
C VAL A 102 -14.58 -1.51 -8.64
N ILE A 103 -14.64 -1.88 -7.38
CA ILE A 103 -15.87 -2.06 -6.61
C ILE A 103 -16.06 -0.82 -5.76
N THR A 104 -17.12 -0.08 -6.01
CA THR A 104 -17.41 1.17 -5.33
C THR A 104 -18.45 1.02 -4.23
N GLY A 105 -18.33 1.84 -3.18
CA GLY A 105 -19.23 1.85 -2.04
C GLY A 105 -18.76 0.98 -0.87
N ASP A 106 -19.63 0.84 0.14
CA ASP A 106 -19.34 0.11 1.37
C ASP A 106 -19.65 -1.39 1.26
N ASP A 107 -20.43 -1.78 0.25
CA ASP A 107 -20.69 -3.19 -0.01
C ASP A 107 -19.70 -3.77 -1.01
N ILE A 108 -18.77 -4.54 -0.48
CA ILE A 108 -17.74 -5.22 -1.25
C ILE A 108 -18.14 -6.66 -1.63
N SER A 109 -19.41 -7.05 -1.47
CA SER A 109 -19.89 -8.40 -1.77
C SER A 109 -19.73 -8.76 -3.25
N SER A 110 -19.82 -7.77 -4.15
CA SER A 110 -19.60 -7.92 -5.59
C SER A 110 -18.16 -8.34 -5.95
N ALA A 111 -17.17 -8.16 -5.03
CA ALA A 111 -15.83 -8.68 -5.22
C ALA A 111 -15.79 -10.21 -5.40
N ARG A 112 -16.82 -10.92 -4.91
CA ARG A 112 -16.94 -12.36 -5.07
C ARG A 112 -17.04 -12.80 -6.54
N ALA A 113 -17.61 -11.97 -7.40
CA ALA A 113 -17.73 -12.28 -8.84
C ALA A 113 -16.38 -12.38 -9.54
N TYR A 114 -15.37 -11.69 -9.02
CA TYR A 114 -14.02 -11.65 -9.58
C TYR A 114 -13.03 -12.57 -8.83
N GLY A 115 -13.47 -13.21 -7.73
CA GLY A 115 -12.64 -14.14 -6.96
C GLY A 115 -12.62 -15.56 -7.56
N PRO A 116 -12.03 -16.53 -6.85
CA PRO A 116 -11.28 -16.35 -5.60
C PRO A 116 -9.91 -15.69 -5.84
N TYR A 117 -9.35 -15.07 -4.77
CA TYR A 117 -8.10 -14.29 -4.86
C TYR A 117 -6.92 -15.07 -4.29
N LEU A 118 -5.79 -15.06 -5.01
CA LEU A 118 -4.52 -15.60 -4.52
C LEU A 118 -3.90 -14.70 -3.43
N LEU A 119 -4.09 -13.40 -3.56
CA LEU A 119 -3.55 -12.42 -2.64
C LEU A 119 -4.61 -11.35 -2.36
N ILE A 120 -4.78 -11.01 -1.10
CA ILE A 120 -5.58 -9.86 -0.67
C ILE A 120 -4.65 -8.91 0.09
N ILE A 121 -4.58 -7.66 -0.37
CA ILE A 121 -3.87 -6.58 0.35
C ILE A 121 -4.91 -5.74 1.06
N GLU A 122 -4.88 -5.79 2.39
CA GLU A 122 -5.94 -5.24 3.23
C GLU A 122 -5.39 -4.16 4.16
N SER A 123 -5.94 -2.95 4.10
CA SER A 123 -5.49 -1.79 4.87
C SER A 123 -6.60 -1.07 5.63
N VAL A 124 -7.81 -1.61 5.60
CA VAL A 124 -9.01 -0.97 6.18
C VAL A 124 -9.35 -1.52 7.56
N GLY A 125 -9.20 -2.83 7.75
CA GLY A 125 -9.57 -3.51 8.98
C GLY A 125 -11.08 -3.69 9.19
N GLY A 126 -11.47 -4.06 10.39
CA GLY A 126 -12.86 -4.18 10.82
C GLY A 126 -13.73 -5.02 9.89
N ARG A 127 -14.89 -4.48 9.53
CA ARG A 127 -15.87 -5.16 8.66
C ARG A 127 -15.34 -5.47 7.26
N THR A 128 -14.42 -4.66 6.74
CA THR A 128 -13.81 -4.89 5.43
C THR A 128 -12.95 -6.15 5.44
N LEU A 129 -12.06 -6.28 6.43
CA LEU A 129 -11.24 -7.48 6.61
C LEU A 129 -12.13 -8.74 6.76
N ALA A 130 -13.17 -8.67 7.59
CA ALA A 130 -14.11 -9.79 7.76
C ALA A 130 -14.78 -10.22 6.45
N LYS A 131 -15.13 -9.27 5.59
CA LYS A 131 -15.81 -9.55 4.30
C LYS A 131 -14.87 -10.07 3.21
N VAL A 132 -13.58 -9.72 3.23
CA VAL A 132 -12.64 -10.16 2.19
C VAL A 132 -12.01 -11.52 2.48
N LEU A 133 -11.86 -11.91 3.73
CA LEU A 133 -11.27 -13.20 4.10
C LEU A 133 -11.94 -14.41 3.42
N PRO A 134 -13.29 -14.49 3.33
CA PRO A 134 -13.98 -15.58 2.63
C PRO A 134 -13.78 -15.59 1.11
N LEU A 135 -13.12 -14.59 0.55
CA LEU A 135 -12.85 -14.47 -0.89
C LEU A 135 -11.47 -15.04 -1.28
N LEU A 136 -10.68 -15.47 -0.30
CA LEU A 136 -9.38 -16.12 -0.56
C LEU A 136 -9.55 -17.41 -1.37
N ALA A 137 -8.60 -17.65 -2.24
CA ALA A 137 -8.40 -18.97 -2.83
C ALA A 137 -7.80 -19.94 -1.80
N LYS A 138 -7.84 -21.23 -2.10
CA LYS A 138 -7.07 -22.22 -1.34
C LYS A 138 -5.57 -21.87 -1.38
N GLU A 139 -4.89 -22.01 -0.24
CA GLU A 139 -3.44 -21.69 -0.09
C GLU A 139 -3.09 -20.21 -0.33
N ALA A 140 -4.07 -19.34 -0.30
CA ALA A 140 -3.89 -17.92 -0.54
C ALA A 140 -3.55 -17.13 0.72
N THR A 141 -3.07 -15.91 0.53
CA THR A 141 -2.66 -15.02 1.62
C THR A 141 -3.49 -13.73 1.63
N CYS A 142 -3.99 -13.37 2.81
CA CYS A 142 -4.45 -12.02 3.10
C CYS A 142 -3.37 -11.30 3.90
N VAL A 143 -2.81 -10.23 3.33
CA VAL A 143 -1.84 -9.37 4.01
C VAL A 143 -2.58 -8.18 4.60
N THR A 144 -2.65 -8.10 5.93
CA THR A 144 -3.16 -6.92 6.63
C THR A 144 -2.01 -6.00 7.01
N LEU A 145 -2.12 -4.74 6.61
CA LEU A 145 -1.08 -3.72 6.79
C LEU A 145 -1.60 -2.39 7.34
N GLY A 146 -2.88 -2.36 7.70
CA GLY A 146 -3.51 -1.17 8.25
C GLY A 146 -4.88 -1.47 8.88
N TRP A 147 -5.41 -0.47 9.59
CA TRP A 147 -6.70 -0.54 10.29
C TRP A 147 -7.45 0.80 10.23
N SER A 148 -7.51 1.38 9.03
CA SER A 148 -8.03 2.75 8.85
C SER A 148 -9.51 2.93 9.23
N ALA A 149 -10.30 1.83 9.33
CA ALA A 149 -11.68 1.86 9.81
C ALA A 149 -11.81 1.30 11.24
N SER A 150 -11.11 0.20 11.55
CA SER A 150 -11.12 -0.40 12.88
C SER A 150 -9.95 -1.37 13.04
N SER A 151 -9.35 -1.40 14.24
CA SER A 151 -8.34 -2.41 14.61
C SER A 151 -8.97 -3.73 15.08
N GLU A 152 -10.26 -3.73 15.39
CA GLU A 152 -10.99 -4.93 15.83
C GLU A 152 -11.77 -5.55 14.67
N VAL A 153 -11.77 -6.88 14.59
CA VAL A 153 -12.48 -7.64 13.57
C VAL A 153 -13.10 -8.89 14.17
N THR A 154 -14.35 -9.17 13.80
CA THR A 154 -15.01 -10.45 14.09
C THR A 154 -15.07 -11.25 12.80
N ILE A 155 -14.50 -12.46 12.81
CA ILE A 155 -14.46 -13.37 11.66
C ILE A 155 -15.19 -14.67 11.98
N ASP A 156 -15.77 -15.30 10.96
CA ASP A 156 -16.21 -16.68 11.05
C ASP A 156 -15.04 -17.61 10.71
N VAL A 157 -14.52 -18.31 11.68
CA VAL A 157 -13.35 -19.19 11.52
C VAL A 157 -13.65 -20.32 10.53
N ARG A 158 -14.93 -20.71 10.34
CA ARG A 158 -15.32 -21.70 9.33
C ARG A 158 -14.88 -21.31 7.93
N ASP A 159 -14.95 -20.02 7.58
CA ASP A 159 -14.53 -19.53 6.26
C ASP A 159 -13.05 -19.86 5.98
N LEU A 160 -12.17 -19.70 6.97
CA LEU A 160 -10.75 -20.03 6.84
C LEU A 160 -10.51 -21.55 6.78
N ILE A 161 -11.23 -22.32 7.60
CA ILE A 161 -11.09 -23.78 7.66
C ILE A 161 -11.54 -24.43 6.33
N PHE A 162 -12.70 -24.01 5.80
CA PHE A 162 -13.24 -24.60 4.58
C PHE A 162 -12.54 -24.15 3.30
N THR A 163 -11.97 -22.92 3.29
CA THR A 163 -11.11 -22.47 2.17
C THR A 163 -9.82 -23.28 2.12
N GLY A 164 -9.26 -23.59 3.28
CA GLY A 164 -8.09 -24.49 3.44
C GLY A 164 -6.75 -23.84 3.18
N ARG A 165 -5.84 -23.99 4.16
CA ARG A 165 -4.43 -23.53 4.13
C ARG A 165 -4.25 -22.06 3.78
N THR A 166 -5.21 -21.22 4.19
CA THR A 166 -5.11 -19.76 4.02
C THR A 166 -4.21 -19.15 5.09
N ILE A 167 -3.57 -18.05 4.74
CA ILE A 167 -2.69 -17.28 5.63
C ILE A 167 -3.28 -15.91 5.84
N LEU A 168 -3.45 -15.49 7.10
CA LEU A 168 -3.63 -14.10 7.48
C LEU A 168 -2.28 -13.58 7.98
N TYR A 169 -1.65 -12.69 7.21
CA TYR A 169 -0.32 -12.18 7.47
C TYR A 169 -0.38 -10.72 7.92
N GLY A 170 0.03 -10.44 9.16
CA GLY A 170 0.23 -9.07 9.64
C GLY A 170 1.57 -8.52 9.17
N LEU A 171 1.55 -7.56 8.27
CA LEU A 171 2.77 -6.98 7.73
C LEU A 171 3.24 -5.80 8.59
N ASN A 172 4.38 -5.96 9.27
CA ASN A 172 5.15 -4.88 9.84
C ASN A 172 6.33 -4.55 8.92
N MET A 173 6.28 -3.41 8.26
CA MET A 173 7.29 -3.00 7.29
C MET A 173 8.70 -2.94 7.89
N PHE A 174 8.85 -2.55 9.16
CA PHE A 174 10.16 -2.49 9.82
C PHE A 174 10.76 -3.88 10.06
N GLU A 175 9.93 -4.87 10.39
CA GLU A 175 10.37 -6.26 10.51
C GLU A 175 10.76 -6.85 9.16
N GLU A 176 9.98 -6.57 8.13
CA GLU A 176 10.31 -7.00 6.76
C GLU A 176 11.62 -6.36 6.27
N PHE A 177 11.83 -5.08 6.53
CA PHE A 177 13.06 -4.37 6.18
C PHE A 177 14.28 -5.00 6.81
N ASN A 178 14.20 -5.41 8.09
CA ASN A 178 15.30 -6.05 8.80
C ASN A 178 15.62 -7.47 8.30
N ARG A 179 14.64 -8.15 7.68
CA ARG A 179 14.80 -9.51 7.13
C ARG A 179 15.33 -9.52 5.70
N ARG A 180 15.34 -8.38 5.04
CA ARG A 180 15.69 -8.21 3.64
C ARG A 180 16.81 -7.16 3.49
N ASN A 181 17.34 -7.04 2.28
CA ASN A 181 18.20 -5.90 1.97
C ASN A 181 17.33 -4.70 1.57
N GLY A 182 16.79 -4.01 2.57
CA GLY A 182 15.85 -2.89 2.34
C GLY A 182 16.48 -1.72 1.56
N SER A 183 17.80 -1.57 1.61
CA SER A 183 18.49 -0.56 0.79
C SER A 183 18.44 -0.90 -0.70
N GLU A 184 18.62 -2.17 -1.06
CA GLU A 184 18.49 -2.61 -2.46
C GLU A 184 17.05 -2.49 -2.96
N ASP A 185 16.07 -2.90 -2.14
CA ASP A 185 14.65 -2.75 -2.46
C ASP A 185 14.28 -1.27 -2.66
N LEU A 186 14.82 -0.38 -1.82
CA LEU A 186 14.59 1.07 -1.93
C LEU A 186 15.27 1.66 -3.17
N ALA A 187 16.50 1.23 -3.47
CA ALA A 187 17.22 1.63 -4.68
C ALA A 187 16.46 1.18 -5.94
N TRP A 188 15.93 -0.05 -5.94
CA TRP A 188 15.12 -0.56 -7.03
C TRP A 188 13.85 0.28 -7.25
N LEU A 189 13.13 0.63 -6.18
CA LEU A 189 11.95 1.51 -6.28
C LEU A 189 12.33 2.89 -6.83
N ALA A 190 13.45 3.47 -6.38
CA ALA A 190 13.94 4.75 -6.89
C ALA A 190 14.29 4.67 -8.39
N GLN A 191 14.91 3.56 -8.83
CA GLN A 191 15.18 3.31 -10.23
C GLN A 191 13.89 3.22 -11.06
N MET A 192 12.86 2.54 -10.55
CA MET A 192 11.56 2.46 -11.22
C MET A 192 10.90 3.85 -11.39
N VAL A 193 11.06 4.74 -10.41
CA VAL A 193 10.60 6.13 -10.51
C VAL A 193 11.43 6.89 -11.55
N ALA A 194 12.75 6.75 -11.53
CA ALA A 194 13.65 7.38 -12.49
C ALA A 194 13.34 6.98 -13.96
N GLU A 195 12.95 5.73 -14.17
CA GLU A 195 12.55 5.17 -15.46
C GLU A 195 11.07 5.45 -15.82
N GLN A 196 10.37 6.24 -15.00
CA GLN A 196 8.94 6.55 -15.17
C GLN A 196 8.02 5.32 -15.21
N LYS A 197 8.47 4.18 -14.71
CA LYS A 197 7.70 2.94 -14.57
C LYS A 197 6.85 2.90 -13.32
N LEU A 198 7.18 3.75 -12.34
CA LEU A 198 6.47 3.89 -11.06
C LEU A 198 6.19 5.38 -10.80
N GLN A 199 4.92 5.72 -10.67
CA GLN A 199 4.48 7.06 -10.35
C GLN A 199 4.32 7.22 -8.84
N THR A 200 4.73 8.36 -8.31
CA THR A 200 4.58 8.68 -6.88
C THR A 200 3.26 9.39 -6.64
N PRO A 201 2.40 8.89 -5.72
CA PRO A 201 1.05 9.41 -5.53
C PRO A 201 1.05 10.67 -4.64
N ILE A 202 1.73 11.73 -5.06
CA ILE A 202 1.79 13.00 -4.34
C ILE A 202 0.57 13.86 -4.73
N GLU A 203 -0.30 14.12 -3.79
CA GLU A 203 -1.51 14.95 -3.95
C GLU A 203 -1.32 16.34 -3.37
N VAL A 204 -0.50 16.46 -2.33
CA VAL A 204 -0.26 17.71 -1.60
C VAL A 204 1.25 17.91 -1.43
N GLU A 205 1.74 19.09 -1.85
CA GLU A 205 3.04 19.60 -1.47
C GLU A 205 2.85 20.93 -0.73
N ALA A 206 3.46 21.06 0.45
CA ALA A 206 3.29 22.23 1.30
C ALA A 206 4.57 22.52 2.10
N SER A 207 4.64 23.71 2.70
CA SER A 207 5.67 24.04 3.69
C SER A 207 5.48 23.20 4.95
N TRP A 208 6.60 22.85 5.61
CA TRP A 208 6.59 22.26 6.95
C TRP A 208 5.75 23.02 7.96
N HIS A 209 5.70 24.35 7.84
CA HIS A 209 4.89 25.21 8.73
C HIS A 209 3.38 24.94 8.62
N GLU A 210 2.93 24.30 7.54
CA GLU A 210 1.53 23.95 7.31
C GLU A 210 1.15 22.55 7.84
N ILE A 211 2.05 21.88 8.56
CA ILE A 211 1.87 20.49 9.02
C ILE A 211 0.54 20.29 9.74
N GLY A 212 0.11 21.22 10.59
CA GLY A 212 -1.15 21.12 11.33
C GLY A 212 -2.37 21.07 10.40
N ASN A 213 -2.40 21.94 9.39
CA ASN A 213 -3.46 21.98 8.39
C ASN A 213 -3.45 20.72 7.52
N VAL A 214 -2.28 20.31 7.02
CA VAL A 214 -2.16 19.14 6.16
C VAL A 214 -2.52 17.86 6.91
N ALA A 215 -2.10 17.72 8.17
CA ALA A 215 -2.45 16.59 9.02
C ALA A 215 -3.96 16.51 9.28
N GLN A 216 -4.61 17.64 9.55
CA GLN A 216 -6.06 17.71 9.73
C GLN A 216 -6.80 17.29 8.46
N ARG A 217 -6.39 17.78 7.30
CA ARG A 217 -6.96 17.39 5.99
C ARG A 217 -6.79 15.89 5.73
N LEU A 218 -5.64 15.30 6.09
CA LEU A 218 -5.39 13.87 5.98
C LEU A 218 -6.36 13.07 6.86
N LEU A 219 -6.50 13.46 8.13
CA LEU A 219 -7.43 12.82 9.08
C LEU A 219 -8.88 12.91 8.60
N GLN A 220 -9.26 14.03 7.99
CA GLN A 220 -10.58 14.24 7.40
C GLN A 220 -10.73 13.61 6.00
N ARG A 221 -9.68 12.95 5.48
CA ARG A 221 -9.68 12.26 4.18
C ARG A 221 -10.03 13.20 3.00
N GLN A 222 -9.53 14.44 3.06
CA GLN A 222 -9.78 15.46 2.05
C GLN A 222 -8.89 15.34 0.82
N PHE A 223 -7.89 14.47 0.85
CA PHE A 223 -7.07 14.13 -0.30
C PHE A 223 -6.72 12.63 -0.30
N THR A 224 -6.29 12.14 -1.45
CA THR A 224 -5.82 10.78 -1.68
C THR A 224 -4.28 10.74 -1.66
N GLY A 225 -3.67 9.57 -1.78
CA GLY A 225 -2.22 9.46 -1.95
C GLY A 225 -1.42 9.96 -0.75
N LYS A 226 -0.45 10.84 -1.03
CA LYS A 226 0.56 11.31 -0.08
C LYS A 226 0.61 12.83 -0.02
N ALA A 227 0.93 13.35 1.17
CA ALA A 227 1.37 14.72 1.35
C ALA A 227 2.89 14.75 1.59
N VAL A 228 3.57 15.68 0.96
CA VAL A 228 4.99 15.98 1.14
C VAL A 228 5.12 17.36 1.75
N LEU A 229 5.89 17.46 2.82
CA LEU A 229 6.18 18.73 3.50
C LEU A 229 7.65 19.10 3.28
N HIS A 230 7.86 20.29 2.76
CA HIS A 230 9.20 20.81 2.48
C HIS A 230 9.72 21.59 3.67
N LEU A 231 10.90 21.22 4.17
CA LEU A 231 11.66 22.01 5.10
C LEU A 231 12.29 23.18 4.33
N SER A 232 11.88 24.41 4.65
CA SER A 232 12.51 25.60 4.09
C SER A 232 13.94 25.68 4.65
N ARG A 233 14.93 25.86 3.79
CA ARG A 233 16.24 26.33 4.19
C ARG A 233 16.22 27.84 4.39
#